data_e86786f353c426e1b881aa20adc6c9ff
#
_entry.id   e86786f353c426e1b881aa20adc6c9ff
#
_cell.length_a   1.000
_cell.length_b   1.000
_cell.length_c   1.000
_cell.angle_alpha   90.00
_cell.angle_beta   90.00
_cell.angle_gamma   90.00
#
_symmetry.space_group_name_H-M   'P 1'
#
loop_
_entity.id
_entity.type
_entity.pdbx_description
1 polymer ?
#
loop_
_entity_poly.entity_id
_entity_poly.type
_entity_poly.pdbx_seq_one_letter_code
_entity_poly.pdbx_strand_id
1 'polypeptide(L)'
;MVKSGQPGDSSRPQKLIEMVQEAIDQKADGIAMAALEPEMFDVKAAEAMEAGIKVVTYDTDIRTSANRLSYIGTNNYEAGKRLGEQGALDLKKRGITGGMLTTVTYSGSAQNMVERYRGLKDGFDEAMGDEAGHFTWCQWIINDLSVSRAREQLETQIMSYPDLRAVFTLGTESVITGTMEAIRSQKQEGALYHYGFDYSPTLEAGVDEGLITGIVDQNSEAIGSLLVDKLADAVEGREISKEYPVDVTWIEAENLKEYGKNHKR
;
A
#
# COMPACT_ATOMS: atom_id res chain seq x y z
N MET A 1 -24.37 -3.74 -5.65
CA MET A 1 -23.70 -5.06 -5.89
C MET A 1 -22.20 -4.84 -5.78
N VAL A 2 -21.49 -5.65 -4.99
CA VAL A 2 -20.03 -5.57 -4.91
C VAL A 2 -19.43 -6.64 -5.81
N LYS A 3 -18.58 -6.26 -6.75
CA LYS A 3 -17.81 -7.16 -7.62
C LYS A 3 -16.33 -6.82 -7.49
N SER A 4 -15.45 -7.81 -7.47
CA SER A 4 -14.01 -7.61 -7.44
C SER A 4 -13.31 -8.65 -8.31
N GLY A 5 -12.23 -8.24 -9.00
CA GLY A 5 -11.33 -9.19 -9.68
C GLY A 5 -10.48 -9.96 -8.66
N GLN A 6 -9.97 -11.13 -9.06
CA GLN A 6 -9.07 -11.95 -8.23
C GLN A 6 -7.71 -11.24 -8.07
N PRO A 7 -7.13 -11.20 -6.87
CA PRO A 7 -5.76 -10.72 -6.67
C PRO A 7 -4.77 -11.54 -7.53
N GLY A 8 -3.79 -10.85 -8.12
CA GLY A 8 -2.75 -11.50 -8.94
C GLY A 8 -3.16 -11.88 -10.37
N ASP A 9 -4.41 -11.64 -10.78
CA ASP A 9 -4.86 -11.84 -12.16
C ASP A 9 -4.45 -10.67 -13.04
N SER A 10 -3.58 -10.87 -14.02
CA SER A 10 -3.11 -9.84 -14.95
C SER A 10 -4.24 -9.25 -15.81
N SER A 11 -5.36 -9.98 -15.99
CA SER A 11 -6.57 -9.47 -16.65
C SER A 11 -7.49 -8.67 -15.73
N ARG A 12 -7.13 -8.49 -14.45
CA ARG A 12 -7.96 -7.81 -13.46
C ARG A 12 -8.36 -6.38 -13.85
N PRO A 13 -7.46 -5.51 -14.34
CA PRO A 13 -7.85 -4.17 -14.76
C PRO A 13 -8.92 -4.19 -15.85
N GLN A 14 -8.76 -5.04 -16.87
CA GLN A 14 -9.73 -5.18 -17.95
C GLN A 14 -11.10 -5.65 -17.44
N LYS A 15 -11.13 -6.65 -16.58
CA LYS A 15 -12.38 -7.13 -15.95
C LYS A 15 -13.08 -6.06 -15.13
N LEU A 16 -12.32 -5.25 -14.40
CA LEU A 16 -12.90 -4.14 -13.64
C LEU A 16 -13.48 -3.05 -14.56
N ILE A 17 -12.82 -2.76 -15.68
CA ILE A 17 -13.35 -1.84 -16.71
C ILE A 17 -14.66 -2.37 -17.29
N GLU A 18 -14.76 -3.67 -17.60
CA GLU A 18 -16.00 -4.32 -18.06
C GLU A 18 -17.11 -4.20 -17.02
N MET A 19 -16.78 -4.35 -15.73
CA MET A 19 -17.76 -4.17 -14.65
C MET A 19 -18.23 -2.72 -14.51
N VAL A 20 -17.36 -1.74 -14.76
CA VAL A 20 -17.77 -0.32 -14.82
C VAL A 20 -18.70 -0.09 -16.00
N GLN A 21 -18.39 -0.65 -17.19
CA GLN A 21 -19.27 -0.58 -18.35
C GLN A 21 -20.64 -1.22 -18.08
N GLU A 22 -20.66 -2.40 -17.46
CA GLU A 22 -21.90 -3.06 -17.07
C GLU A 22 -22.75 -2.18 -16.12
N ALA A 23 -22.11 -1.49 -15.17
CA ALA A 23 -22.82 -0.56 -14.27
C ALA A 23 -23.37 0.66 -15.01
N ILE A 24 -22.66 1.18 -16.01
CA ILE A 24 -23.14 2.25 -16.89
C ILE A 24 -24.38 1.77 -17.69
N ASP A 25 -24.31 0.60 -18.31
CA ASP A 25 -25.39 0.03 -19.11
C ASP A 25 -26.63 -0.25 -18.27
N GLN A 26 -26.45 -0.63 -16.99
CA GLN A 26 -27.53 -0.84 -16.02
C GLN A 26 -28.05 0.46 -15.39
N LYS A 27 -27.49 1.61 -15.74
CA LYS A 27 -27.85 2.93 -15.19
C LYS A 27 -27.77 2.95 -13.65
N ALA A 28 -26.64 2.50 -13.11
CA ALA A 28 -26.39 2.57 -11.68
C ALA A 28 -26.48 4.03 -11.18
N ASP A 29 -26.94 4.23 -9.95
CA ASP A 29 -27.00 5.57 -9.33
C ASP A 29 -25.61 6.09 -8.99
N GLY A 30 -24.68 5.20 -8.62
CA GLY A 30 -23.32 5.52 -8.26
C GLY A 30 -22.34 4.38 -8.46
N ILE A 31 -21.08 4.71 -8.68
CA ILE A 31 -19.96 3.79 -8.87
C ILE A 31 -18.83 4.19 -7.94
N ALA A 32 -18.31 3.23 -7.15
CA ALA A 32 -17.05 3.34 -6.44
C ALA A 32 -16.01 2.45 -7.13
N MET A 33 -14.84 3.01 -7.47
CA MET A 33 -13.80 2.27 -8.18
C MET A 33 -12.39 2.56 -7.66
N ALA A 34 -11.54 1.53 -7.64
CA ALA A 34 -10.09 1.67 -7.50
C ALA A 34 -9.45 1.64 -8.89
N ALA A 35 -8.77 2.70 -9.28
CA ALA A 35 -8.26 2.89 -10.64
C ALA A 35 -6.89 2.22 -10.82
N LEU A 36 -6.86 0.87 -10.91
CA LEU A 36 -5.61 0.11 -11.02
C LEU A 36 -4.72 0.54 -12.19
N GLU A 37 -5.35 0.97 -13.30
CA GLU A 37 -4.69 1.56 -14.47
C GLU A 37 -5.32 2.94 -14.73
N PRO A 38 -4.79 4.01 -14.14
CA PRO A 38 -5.44 5.32 -14.06
C PRO A 38 -5.95 5.87 -15.40
N GLU A 39 -5.21 5.68 -16.50
CA GLU A 39 -5.64 6.16 -17.83
C GLU A 39 -6.90 5.47 -18.35
N MET A 40 -6.97 4.15 -18.19
CA MET A 40 -8.13 3.36 -18.66
C MET A 40 -9.38 3.70 -17.84
N PHE A 41 -9.21 3.84 -16.52
CA PHE A 41 -10.31 4.17 -15.62
C PHE A 41 -10.75 5.63 -15.74
N ASP A 42 -9.87 6.54 -16.11
CA ASP A 42 -10.19 7.95 -16.32
C ASP A 42 -11.23 8.13 -17.44
N VAL A 43 -11.07 7.41 -18.55
CA VAL A 43 -12.04 7.40 -19.66
C VAL A 43 -13.39 6.85 -19.18
N LYS A 44 -13.39 5.75 -18.45
CA LYS A 44 -14.64 5.14 -17.95
C LYS A 44 -15.33 5.96 -16.86
N ALA A 45 -14.56 6.65 -16.02
CA ALA A 45 -15.11 7.58 -15.05
C ALA A 45 -15.81 8.76 -15.75
N ALA A 46 -15.20 9.31 -16.80
CA ALA A 46 -15.82 10.38 -17.61
C ALA A 46 -17.14 9.91 -18.25
N GLU A 47 -17.16 8.73 -18.90
CA GLU A 47 -18.36 8.16 -19.50
C GLU A 47 -19.48 7.96 -18.46
N ALA A 48 -19.15 7.46 -17.28
CA ALA A 48 -20.11 7.28 -16.19
C ALA A 48 -20.68 8.63 -15.71
N MET A 49 -19.81 9.63 -15.50
CA MET A 49 -20.23 10.98 -15.10
C MET A 49 -21.13 11.65 -16.16
N GLU A 50 -20.82 11.50 -17.45
CA GLU A 50 -21.64 11.99 -18.57
C GLU A 50 -23.02 11.31 -18.61
N ALA A 51 -23.09 10.03 -18.23
CA ALA A 51 -24.34 9.30 -18.06
C ALA A 51 -25.14 9.69 -16.80
N GLY A 52 -24.63 10.64 -15.99
CA GLY A 52 -25.27 11.13 -14.77
C GLY A 52 -25.01 10.28 -13.52
N ILE A 53 -24.16 9.27 -13.61
CA ILE A 53 -23.80 8.37 -12.51
C ILE A 53 -22.82 9.09 -11.57
N LYS A 54 -23.00 8.93 -10.26
CA LYS A 54 -22.08 9.49 -9.25
C LYS A 54 -20.83 8.64 -9.14
N VAL A 55 -19.65 9.19 -9.46
CA VAL A 55 -18.39 8.46 -9.42
C VAL A 55 -17.55 8.91 -8.24
N VAL A 56 -17.13 7.98 -7.41
CA VAL A 56 -16.10 8.17 -6.39
C VAL A 56 -14.97 7.16 -6.59
N THR A 57 -13.74 7.58 -6.34
CA THR A 57 -12.56 6.70 -6.39
C THR A 57 -12.06 6.40 -4.99
N TYR A 58 -11.39 5.27 -4.82
CA TYR A 58 -10.78 4.89 -3.54
C TYR A 58 -9.46 4.14 -3.77
N ASP A 59 -8.59 4.11 -2.76
CA ASP A 59 -7.26 3.47 -2.77
C ASP A 59 -6.34 3.99 -3.87
N THR A 60 -6.68 3.78 -5.13
CA THR A 60 -5.95 4.31 -6.30
C THR A 60 -6.86 5.22 -7.10
N ASP A 61 -6.43 6.46 -7.30
CA ASP A 61 -7.23 7.50 -7.98
C ASP A 61 -7.03 7.48 -9.50
N ILE A 62 -7.96 8.11 -10.22
CA ILE A 62 -7.85 8.46 -11.65
C ILE A 62 -6.98 9.71 -11.80
N ARG A 63 -6.47 9.96 -13.02
CA ARG A 63 -5.61 11.12 -13.27
C ARG A 63 -6.35 12.45 -13.30
N THR A 64 -7.56 12.45 -13.87
CA THR A 64 -8.36 13.65 -14.07
C THR A 64 -9.42 13.79 -12.98
N SER A 65 -9.09 14.50 -11.91
CA SER A 65 -9.99 14.70 -10.76
C SER A 65 -11.35 15.30 -11.10
N ALA A 66 -11.51 15.91 -12.28
CA ALA A 66 -12.80 16.40 -12.78
C ALA A 66 -13.77 15.25 -13.16
N ASN A 67 -13.24 14.07 -13.47
CA ASN A 67 -14.03 12.88 -13.85
C ASN A 67 -14.53 12.06 -12.66
N ARG A 68 -14.40 12.59 -11.44
CA ARG A 68 -14.94 12.03 -10.21
C ARG A 68 -15.49 13.10 -9.28
N LEU A 69 -16.37 12.72 -8.39
CA LEU A 69 -16.87 13.61 -7.34
C LEU A 69 -15.90 13.70 -6.18
N SER A 70 -15.37 12.56 -5.74
CA SER A 70 -14.48 12.46 -4.59
C SER A 70 -13.46 11.34 -4.73
N TYR A 71 -12.29 11.50 -4.09
CA TYR A 71 -11.34 10.43 -3.78
C TYR A 71 -11.36 10.14 -2.28
N ILE A 72 -11.36 8.87 -1.91
CA ILE A 72 -11.36 8.41 -0.53
C ILE A 72 -10.24 7.40 -0.34
N GLY A 73 -9.24 7.74 0.44
CA GLY A 73 -8.11 6.85 0.61
C GLY A 73 -6.92 7.49 1.29
N THR A 74 -5.82 6.76 1.29
CA THR A 74 -4.55 7.19 1.87
C THR A 74 -3.81 8.13 0.93
N ASN A 75 -3.20 9.16 1.48
CA ASN A 75 -2.14 9.86 0.78
C ASN A 75 -0.90 8.96 0.73
N ASN A 76 -0.64 8.37 -0.44
CA ASN A 76 0.42 7.36 -0.60
C ASN A 76 1.82 7.90 -0.33
N TYR A 77 2.08 9.17 -0.65
CA TYR A 77 3.36 9.82 -0.32
C TYR A 77 3.52 9.95 1.20
N GLU A 78 2.52 10.48 1.90
CA GLU A 78 2.57 10.64 3.36
C GLU A 78 2.64 9.28 4.09
N ALA A 79 1.94 8.27 3.59
CA ALA A 79 2.01 6.90 4.12
C ALA A 79 3.42 6.31 3.95
N GLY A 80 4.03 6.49 2.79
CA GLY A 80 5.42 6.12 2.56
C GLY A 80 6.38 6.88 3.46
N LYS A 81 6.16 8.20 3.62
CA LYS A 81 6.96 9.05 4.51
C LYS A 81 6.89 8.57 5.95
N ARG A 82 5.69 8.20 6.42
CA ARG A 82 5.52 7.61 7.75
C ARG A 82 6.27 6.30 7.92
N LEU A 83 6.26 5.41 6.90
CA LEU A 83 7.02 4.17 6.91
C LEU A 83 8.52 4.43 7.03
N GLY A 84 9.05 5.37 6.23
CA GLY A 84 10.46 5.75 6.25
C GLY A 84 10.90 6.34 7.58
N GLU A 85 10.12 7.29 8.10
CA GLU A 85 10.34 7.92 9.41
C GLU A 85 10.42 6.87 10.53
N GLN A 86 9.43 5.98 10.61
CA GLN A 86 9.38 4.99 11.69
C GLN A 86 10.47 3.94 11.55
N GLY A 87 10.78 3.48 10.33
CA GLY A 87 11.90 2.57 10.09
C GLY A 87 13.24 3.20 10.47
N ALA A 88 13.46 4.46 10.12
CA ALA A 88 14.68 5.19 10.50
C ALA A 88 14.82 5.35 12.01
N LEU A 89 13.75 5.75 12.70
CA LEU A 89 13.72 5.92 14.15
C LEU A 89 14.00 4.59 14.88
N ASP A 90 13.43 3.48 14.40
CA ASP A 90 13.69 2.16 14.97
C ASP A 90 15.15 1.71 14.74
N LEU A 91 15.71 1.91 13.53
CA LEU A 91 17.12 1.61 13.25
C LEU A 91 18.06 2.43 14.15
N LYS A 92 17.78 3.72 14.33
CA LYS A 92 18.53 4.57 15.29
C LYS A 92 18.47 4.06 16.72
N LYS A 93 17.25 3.70 17.19
CA LYS A 93 17.06 3.11 18.53
C LYS A 93 17.88 1.85 18.74
N ARG A 94 18.14 1.09 17.66
CA ARG A 94 18.98 -0.12 17.65
C ARG A 94 20.47 0.17 17.48
N GLY A 95 20.89 1.42 17.29
CA GLY A 95 22.27 1.82 17.06
C GLY A 95 22.79 1.50 15.65
N ILE A 96 21.88 1.34 14.68
CA ILE A 96 22.22 1.08 13.28
C ILE A 96 22.30 2.42 12.55
N THR A 97 23.53 2.83 12.20
CA THR A 97 23.83 4.14 11.63
C THR A 97 24.32 4.08 10.18
N GLY A 98 24.20 2.93 9.51
CA GLY A 98 24.58 2.75 8.11
C GLY A 98 24.37 1.32 7.61
N GLY A 99 24.49 1.13 6.31
CA GLY A 99 24.37 -0.15 5.63
C GLY A 99 23.47 -0.10 4.40
N MET A 100 23.13 -1.27 3.88
CA MET A 100 22.26 -1.39 2.71
C MET A 100 20.79 -1.48 3.12
N LEU A 101 19.92 -0.87 2.31
CA LEU A 101 18.46 -0.90 2.44
C LEU A 101 17.86 -1.41 1.14
N THR A 102 16.76 -2.13 1.22
CA THR A 102 16.05 -2.60 0.03
C THR A 102 14.55 -2.37 0.13
N THR A 103 13.89 -2.40 -1.03
CA THR A 103 12.45 -2.23 -1.15
C THR A 103 11.88 -3.35 -1.99
N VAL A 104 10.79 -3.96 -1.52
CA VAL A 104 10.03 -4.98 -2.25
C VAL A 104 8.65 -4.42 -2.57
N THR A 105 8.24 -4.52 -3.84
CA THR A 105 6.96 -4.02 -4.34
C THR A 105 6.40 -4.93 -5.43
N TYR A 106 5.10 -4.83 -5.70
CA TYR A 106 4.50 -5.60 -6.79
C TYR A 106 4.67 -4.94 -8.15
N SER A 107 4.94 -3.63 -8.21
CA SER A 107 5.07 -2.88 -9.46
C SER A 107 6.05 -1.72 -9.28
N GLY A 108 6.88 -1.50 -10.29
CA GLY A 108 7.79 -0.34 -10.36
C GLY A 108 7.18 0.88 -11.03
N SER A 109 5.96 0.77 -11.58
CA SER A 109 5.29 1.85 -12.33
C SER A 109 3.92 2.24 -11.79
N ALA A 110 3.31 1.43 -10.91
CA ALA A 110 2.04 1.79 -10.28
C ALA A 110 2.22 3.06 -9.44
N GLN A 111 1.35 4.06 -9.67
CA GLN A 111 1.49 5.39 -9.09
C GLN A 111 1.59 5.36 -7.56
N ASN A 112 0.72 4.59 -6.90
CA ASN A 112 0.74 4.43 -5.44
C ASN A 112 2.09 3.88 -4.94
N MET A 113 2.71 2.93 -5.65
CA MET A 113 4.01 2.37 -5.28
C MET A 113 5.14 3.38 -5.46
N VAL A 114 5.11 4.15 -6.55
CA VAL A 114 6.09 5.22 -6.81
C VAL A 114 5.99 6.32 -5.75
N GLU A 115 4.77 6.72 -5.39
CA GLU A 115 4.55 7.73 -4.34
C GLU A 115 4.97 7.24 -2.96
N ARG A 116 4.61 6.00 -2.59
CA ARG A 116 5.06 5.38 -1.33
C ARG A 116 6.57 5.31 -1.25
N TYR A 117 7.24 4.93 -2.34
CA TYR A 117 8.71 4.87 -2.34
C TYR A 117 9.35 6.25 -2.21
N ARG A 118 8.84 7.26 -2.91
CA ARG A 118 9.35 8.63 -2.79
C ARG A 118 9.20 9.11 -1.33
N GLY A 119 8.01 8.96 -0.76
CA GLY A 119 7.76 9.30 0.62
C GLY A 119 8.64 8.51 1.59
N LEU A 120 8.81 7.19 1.37
CA LEU A 120 9.69 6.34 2.17
C LEU A 120 11.12 6.90 2.25
N LYS A 121 11.68 7.27 1.10
CA LYS A 121 13.03 7.85 1.07
C LYS A 121 13.11 9.18 1.80
N ASP A 122 12.17 10.08 1.49
CA ASP A 122 12.15 11.41 2.10
C ASP A 122 11.99 11.33 3.63
N GLY A 123 11.06 10.51 4.12
CA GLY A 123 10.86 10.30 5.55
C GLY A 123 12.04 9.62 6.25
N PHE A 124 12.66 8.64 5.58
CA PHE A 124 13.85 7.99 6.08
C PHE A 124 15.02 8.96 6.20
N ASP A 125 15.30 9.72 5.15
CA ASP A 125 16.41 10.66 5.09
C ASP A 125 16.22 11.81 6.11
N GLU A 126 15.00 12.36 6.21
CA GLU A 126 14.68 13.39 7.22
C GLU A 126 14.89 12.87 8.65
N ALA A 127 14.40 11.66 8.96
CA ALA A 127 14.54 11.09 10.29
C ALA A 127 15.97 10.66 10.62
N MET A 128 16.74 10.18 9.63
CA MET A 128 18.17 9.86 9.80
C MET A 128 19.03 11.12 9.94
N GLY A 129 18.66 12.23 9.30
CA GLY A 129 19.45 13.45 9.33
C GLY A 129 20.86 13.23 8.77
N ASP A 130 21.90 13.66 9.49
CA ASP A 130 23.30 13.57 9.06
C ASP A 130 23.76 12.12 8.78
N GLU A 131 23.10 11.12 9.36
CA GLU A 131 23.44 9.70 9.17
C GLU A 131 22.82 9.13 7.86
N ALA A 132 21.88 9.81 7.21
CA ALA A 132 21.21 9.32 6.00
C ALA A 132 22.20 8.92 4.89
N GLY A 133 23.27 9.70 4.72
CA GLY A 133 24.33 9.44 3.73
C GLY A 133 25.16 8.16 3.97
N HIS A 134 25.03 7.52 5.12
CA HIS A 134 25.66 6.25 5.43
C HIS A 134 24.83 5.03 4.96
N PHE A 135 23.62 5.26 4.48
CA PHE A 135 22.76 4.21 3.94
C PHE A 135 22.74 4.24 2.41
N THR A 136 22.70 3.06 1.81
CA THR A 136 22.61 2.90 0.36
C THR A 136 21.39 2.04 0.02
N TRP A 137 20.51 2.57 -0.85
CA TRP A 137 19.35 1.84 -1.34
C TRP A 137 19.73 0.90 -2.48
N CYS A 138 19.41 -0.38 -2.34
CA CYS A 138 19.50 -1.36 -3.40
C CYS A 138 18.49 -1.08 -4.52
N GLN A 139 18.67 -1.74 -5.66
CA GLN A 139 17.62 -1.78 -6.67
C GLN A 139 16.36 -2.43 -6.12
N TRP A 140 15.20 -1.90 -6.49
CA TRP A 140 13.91 -2.45 -6.11
C TRP A 140 13.77 -3.92 -6.51
N ILE A 141 13.16 -4.69 -5.64
CA ILE A 141 12.65 -6.01 -5.95
C ILE A 141 11.19 -5.83 -6.42
N ILE A 142 10.92 -6.22 -7.65
CA ILE A 142 9.58 -6.19 -8.24
C ILE A 142 9.11 -7.64 -8.38
N ASN A 143 8.11 -8.02 -7.57
CA ASN A 143 7.69 -9.41 -7.50
C ASN A 143 6.54 -9.78 -8.45
N ASP A 144 5.92 -8.82 -9.14
CA ASP A 144 4.78 -9.03 -10.04
C ASP A 144 3.69 -9.92 -9.40
N LEU A 145 3.36 -9.64 -8.14
CA LEU A 145 2.39 -10.37 -7.31
C LEU A 145 2.77 -11.85 -7.01
N SER A 146 4.01 -12.26 -7.24
CA SER A 146 4.51 -13.62 -6.98
C SER A 146 5.26 -13.69 -5.64
N VAL A 147 4.78 -14.52 -4.71
CA VAL A 147 5.44 -14.80 -3.43
C VAL A 147 6.84 -15.37 -3.63
N SER A 148 6.97 -16.39 -4.50
CA SER A 148 8.26 -17.04 -4.78
C SER A 148 9.27 -16.06 -5.34
N ARG A 149 8.84 -15.16 -6.24
CA ARG A 149 9.73 -14.16 -6.84
C ARG A 149 10.22 -13.12 -5.81
N ALA A 150 9.35 -12.66 -4.91
CA ALA A 150 9.77 -11.80 -3.81
C ALA A 150 10.83 -12.49 -2.95
N ARG A 151 10.59 -13.75 -2.57
CA ARG A 151 11.49 -14.56 -1.77
C ARG A 151 12.84 -14.74 -2.46
N GLU A 152 12.89 -15.28 -3.67
CA GLU A 152 14.12 -15.59 -4.39
C GLU A 152 15.00 -14.36 -4.65
N GLN A 153 14.39 -13.23 -5.01
CA GLN A 153 15.12 -11.99 -5.26
C GLN A 153 15.66 -11.40 -3.95
N LEU A 154 14.91 -11.45 -2.85
CA LEU A 154 15.41 -10.98 -1.56
C LEU A 154 16.50 -11.90 -1.01
N GLU A 155 16.37 -13.23 -1.12
CA GLU A 155 17.44 -14.17 -0.79
C GLU A 155 18.75 -13.85 -1.54
N THR A 156 18.64 -13.49 -2.82
CA THR A 156 19.78 -13.08 -3.63
C THR A 156 20.41 -11.79 -3.11
N GLN A 157 19.62 -10.80 -2.70
CA GLN A 157 20.15 -9.56 -2.13
C GLN A 157 20.78 -9.79 -0.75
N ILE A 158 20.17 -10.61 0.11
CA ILE A 158 20.75 -10.98 1.42
C ILE A 158 22.13 -11.61 1.24
N MET A 159 22.28 -12.53 0.28
CA MET A 159 23.58 -13.15 0.01
C MET A 159 24.59 -12.18 -0.60
N SER A 160 24.14 -11.22 -1.41
CA SER A 160 25.01 -10.26 -2.11
C SER A 160 25.45 -9.10 -1.23
N TYR A 161 24.65 -8.75 -0.23
CA TYR A 161 24.88 -7.59 0.64
C TYR A 161 24.90 -8.00 2.12
N PRO A 162 26.05 -8.43 2.68
CA PRO A 162 26.15 -8.86 4.07
C PRO A 162 25.81 -7.77 5.11
N ASP A 163 25.79 -6.53 4.67
CA ASP A 163 25.41 -5.34 5.45
C ASP A 163 23.99 -4.84 5.15
N LEU A 164 23.12 -5.69 4.54
CA LEU A 164 21.72 -5.39 4.38
C LEU A 164 21.04 -5.30 5.75
N ARG A 165 20.51 -4.11 6.11
CA ARG A 165 19.98 -3.79 7.44
C ARG A 165 18.46 -3.81 7.50
N ALA A 166 17.80 -3.32 6.43
CA ALA A 166 16.36 -3.28 6.41
C ALA A 166 15.78 -3.56 5.04
N VAL A 167 14.59 -4.13 5.05
CA VAL A 167 13.71 -4.30 3.91
C VAL A 167 12.39 -3.58 4.16
N PHE A 168 11.95 -2.79 3.18
CA PHE A 168 10.68 -2.07 3.19
C PHE A 168 9.74 -2.67 2.14
N THR A 169 8.61 -3.17 2.57
CA THR A 169 7.57 -3.71 1.66
C THR A 169 6.46 -2.69 1.48
N LEU A 170 6.13 -2.34 0.22
CA LEU A 170 5.24 -1.22 -0.09
C LEU A 170 3.78 -1.60 -0.36
N GLY A 171 3.40 -2.82 -0.13
CA GLY A 171 1.99 -3.23 -0.29
C GLY A 171 1.84 -4.73 -0.45
N THR A 172 0.72 -5.20 -0.73
CA THR A 172 0.14 -6.52 -0.93
C THR A 172 0.73 -7.71 -0.13
N GLU A 173 -0.14 -8.66 0.19
CA GLU A 173 0.17 -9.90 0.91
C GLU A 173 1.31 -10.71 0.27
N SER A 174 1.38 -10.76 -1.09
CA SER A 174 2.42 -11.52 -1.80
C SER A 174 3.83 -10.96 -1.60
N VAL A 175 3.95 -9.64 -1.50
CA VAL A 175 5.23 -8.96 -1.22
C VAL A 175 5.73 -9.31 0.17
N ILE A 176 4.83 -9.23 1.16
CA ILE A 176 5.12 -9.43 2.57
C ILE A 176 5.42 -10.89 2.86
N THR A 177 4.57 -11.81 2.39
CA THR A 177 4.76 -13.25 2.58
C THR A 177 6.10 -13.71 2.02
N GLY A 178 6.44 -13.31 0.78
CA GLY A 178 7.72 -13.67 0.17
C GLY A 178 8.93 -13.09 0.91
N THR A 179 8.80 -11.86 1.43
CA THR A 179 9.83 -11.23 2.27
C THR A 179 10.03 -12.00 3.59
N MET A 180 8.96 -12.37 4.29
CA MET A 180 9.05 -13.18 5.51
C MET A 180 9.67 -14.55 5.26
N GLU A 181 9.29 -15.21 4.15
CA GLU A 181 9.86 -16.49 3.76
C GLU A 181 11.37 -16.39 3.49
N ALA A 182 11.83 -15.31 2.85
CA ALA A 182 13.25 -15.06 2.60
C ALA A 182 14.02 -14.85 3.92
N ILE A 183 13.50 -14.02 4.81
CA ILE A 183 14.10 -13.76 6.12
C ILE A 183 14.26 -15.08 6.90
N ARG A 184 13.20 -15.89 6.94
CA ARG A 184 13.19 -17.18 7.66
C ARG A 184 14.16 -18.18 7.01
N SER A 185 14.14 -18.31 5.68
CA SER A 185 15.03 -19.27 4.97
C SER A 185 16.50 -18.93 5.12
N GLN A 186 16.84 -17.65 5.15
CA GLN A 186 18.20 -17.15 5.32
C GLN A 186 18.60 -16.93 6.78
N LYS A 187 17.73 -17.27 7.75
CA LYS A 187 17.97 -17.12 9.21
C LYS A 187 18.39 -15.70 9.59
N GLN A 188 17.66 -14.71 9.05
CA GLN A 188 17.93 -13.29 9.27
C GLN A 188 17.01 -12.66 10.32
N GLU A 189 16.28 -13.46 11.09
CA GLU A 189 15.43 -12.98 12.18
C GLU A 189 16.27 -12.20 13.20
N GLY A 190 15.87 -10.95 13.46
CA GLY A 190 16.57 -10.04 14.36
C GLY A 190 17.87 -9.42 13.80
N ALA A 191 18.28 -9.77 12.56
CA ALA A 191 19.42 -9.19 11.87
C ALA A 191 19.00 -8.29 10.69
N LEU A 192 17.94 -8.68 9.96
CA LEU A 192 17.32 -7.91 8.88
C LEU A 192 15.95 -7.42 9.37
N TYR A 193 15.78 -6.10 9.47
CA TYR A 193 14.55 -5.48 9.96
C TYR A 193 13.57 -5.27 8.81
N HIS A 194 12.33 -5.75 8.98
CA HIS A 194 11.29 -5.68 7.97
C HIS A 194 10.18 -4.71 8.39
N TYR A 195 9.97 -3.69 7.57
CA TYR A 195 8.91 -2.70 7.73
C TYR A 195 7.93 -2.80 6.56
N GLY A 196 6.61 -2.82 6.84
CA GLY A 196 5.62 -3.14 5.83
C GLY A 196 4.40 -2.24 5.81
N PHE A 197 3.47 -2.60 4.93
CA PHE A 197 2.17 -1.96 4.75
C PHE A 197 1.04 -2.95 5.00
N ASP A 198 -0.10 -2.42 5.44
CA ASP A 198 -1.38 -3.07 5.66
C ASP A 198 -1.40 -4.06 6.82
N TYR A 199 -2.46 -3.99 7.62
CA TYR A 199 -2.71 -4.95 8.69
C TYR A 199 -3.48 -6.16 8.16
N SER A 200 -2.98 -7.34 8.46
CA SER A 200 -3.64 -8.60 8.17
C SER A 200 -3.27 -9.67 9.21
N PRO A 201 -4.01 -10.78 9.32
CA PRO A 201 -3.62 -11.89 10.19
C PRO A 201 -2.22 -12.43 9.90
N THR A 202 -1.78 -12.43 8.65
CA THR A 202 -0.44 -12.85 8.25
C THR A 202 0.62 -11.90 8.81
N LEU A 203 0.37 -10.59 8.78
CA LEU A 203 1.27 -9.59 9.33
C LEU A 203 1.29 -9.63 10.86
N GLU A 204 0.13 -9.81 11.49
CA GLU A 204 0.05 -10.00 12.94
C GLU A 204 0.93 -11.17 13.39
N ALA A 205 0.81 -12.33 12.74
CA ALA A 205 1.67 -13.48 13.00
C ALA A 205 3.15 -13.17 12.74
N GLY A 206 3.46 -12.43 11.66
CA GLY A 206 4.83 -12.03 11.34
C GLY A 206 5.48 -11.11 12.37
N VAL A 207 4.71 -10.22 12.99
CA VAL A 207 5.18 -9.39 14.11
C VAL A 207 5.40 -10.25 15.36
N ASP A 208 4.46 -11.15 15.70
CA ASP A 208 4.58 -12.06 16.84
C ASP A 208 5.77 -13.02 16.69
N GLU A 209 6.11 -13.42 15.47
CA GLU A 209 7.28 -14.26 15.15
C GLU A 209 8.60 -13.49 15.04
N GLY A 210 8.57 -12.16 15.10
CA GLY A 210 9.76 -11.31 14.92
C GLY A 210 10.28 -11.20 13.47
N LEU A 211 9.47 -11.56 12.48
CA LEU A 211 9.75 -11.45 11.05
C LEU A 211 9.37 -10.08 10.47
N ILE A 212 8.54 -9.35 11.18
CA ILE A 212 8.11 -7.99 10.86
C ILE A 212 8.38 -7.11 12.08
N THR A 213 9.05 -6.00 11.86
CA THR A 213 9.42 -5.04 12.90
C THR A 213 8.32 -4.02 13.14
N GLY A 214 7.69 -3.56 12.07
CA GLY A 214 6.59 -2.60 12.15
C GLY A 214 5.84 -2.46 10.84
N ILE A 215 4.65 -1.90 10.91
CA ILE A 215 3.69 -1.82 9.81
C ILE A 215 3.05 -0.44 9.80
N VAL A 216 2.87 0.13 8.60
CA VAL A 216 1.93 1.23 8.36
C VAL A 216 0.61 0.64 7.86
N ASP A 217 -0.45 0.78 8.63
CA ASP A 217 -1.80 0.38 8.21
C ASP A 217 -2.58 1.57 7.67
N GLN A 218 -3.26 1.35 6.54
CA GLN A 218 -4.06 2.36 5.84
C GLN A 218 -5.49 2.48 6.36
N ASN A 219 -5.87 1.66 7.35
CA ASN A 219 -7.23 1.61 7.88
C ASN A 219 -8.29 1.37 6.79
N SER A 220 -8.13 0.27 6.06
CA SER A 220 -9.01 -0.09 4.94
C SER A 220 -10.49 -0.20 5.34
N GLU A 221 -10.79 -0.47 6.61
CA GLU A 221 -12.14 -0.50 7.16
C GLU A 221 -12.75 0.90 7.20
N ALA A 222 -12.00 1.90 7.66
CA ALA A 222 -12.44 3.29 7.65
C ALA A 222 -12.62 3.81 6.21
N ILE A 223 -11.71 3.44 5.28
CA ILE A 223 -11.86 3.77 3.85
C ILE A 223 -13.16 3.18 3.33
N GLY A 224 -13.43 1.89 3.57
CA GLY A 224 -14.62 1.21 3.10
C GLY A 224 -15.92 1.80 3.64
N SER A 225 -15.97 2.11 4.94
CA SER A 225 -17.12 2.74 5.58
C SER A 225 -17.39 4.12 5.00
N LEU A 226 -16.34 4.95 4.94
CA LEU A 226 -16.45 6.32 4.42
C LEU A 226 -16.84 6.33 2.93
N LEU A 227 -16.35 5.36 2.16
CA LEU A 227 -16.68 5.20 0.74
C LEU A 227 -18.19 5.00 0.53
N VAL A 228 -18.79 4.08 1.29
CA VAL A 228 -20.24 3.80 1.20
C VAL A 228 -21.04 5.03 1.61
N ASP A 229 -20.69 5.67 2.72
CA ASP A 229 -21.39 6.85 3.22
C ASP A 229 -21.32 8.02 2.22
N LYS A 230 -20.13 8.30 1.66
CA LYS A 230 -19.95 9.42 0.73
C LYS A 230 -20.56 9.16 -0.65
N LEU A 231 -20.55 7.91 -1.12
CA LEU A 231 -21.28 7.56 -2.33
C LEU A 231 -22.78 7.71 -2.14
N ALA A 232 -23.32 7.26 -1.01
CA ALA A 232 -24.75 7.44 -0.68
C ALA A 232 -25.11 8.94 -0.59
N ASP A 233 -24.29 9.76 0.10
CA ASP A 233 -24.47 11.21 0.17
C ASP A 233 -24.55 11.82 -1.24
N ALA A 234 -23.63 11.44 -2.14
CA ALA A 234 -23.59 11.95 -3.51
C ALA A 234 -24.83 11.52 -4.33
N VAL A 235 -25.29 10.27 -4.19
CA VAL A 235 -26.48 9.74 -4.87
C VAL A 235 -27.73 10.48 -4.39
N GLU A 236 -27.82 10.79 -3.11
CA GLU A 236 -28.94 11.55 -2.54
C GLU A 236 -28.85 13.08 -2.81
N GLY A 237 -27.83 13.52 -3.56
CA GLY A 237 -27.65 14.92 -3.95
C GLY A 237 -27.06 15.81 -2.83
N ARG A 238 -26.51 15.23 -1.78
CA ARG A 238 -25.76 15.97 -0.77
C ARG A 238 -24.39 16.35 -1.28
N GLU A 239 -23.89 17.49 -0.84
CA GLU A 239 -22.56 17.95 -1.18
C GLU A 239 -21.49 17.10 -0.47
N ILE A 240 -20.47 16.69 -1.19
CA ILE A 240 -19.31 15.96 -0.67
C ILE A 240 -18.00 16.67 -1.02
N SER A 241 -16.99 16.52 -0.18
CA SER A 241 -15.66 17.06 -0.44
C SER A 241 -14.98 16.35 -1.61
N LYS A 242 -14.06 17.05 -2.28
CA LYS A 242 -13.27 16.45 -3.38
C LYS A 242 -12.34 15.33 -2.92
N GLU A 243 -11.92 15.35 -1.67
CA GLU A 243 -11.00 14.38 -1.10
C GLU A 243 -11.36 14.11 0.38
N TYR A 244 -11.20 12.86 0.76
CA TYR A 244 -11.30 12.39 2.13
C TYR A 244 -10.05 11.57 2.44
N PRO A 245 -8.95 12.21 2.88
CA PRO A 245 -7.76 11.50 3.28
C PRO A 245 -8.04 10.68 4.56
N VAL A 246 -7.59 9.44 4.56
CA VAL A 246 -7.62 8.56 5.73
C VAL A 246 -6.21 8.44 6.28
N ASP A 247 -6.07 8.76 7.57
CA ASP A 247 -4.79 8.72 8.26
C ASP A 247 -4.29 7.28 8.41
N VAL A 248 -2.98 7.13 8.36
CA VAL A 248 -2.32 5.85 8.57
C VAL A 248 -1.91 5.68 10.03
N THR A 249 -1.87 4.42 10.48
CA THR A 249 -1.45 4.07 11.83
C THR A 249 -0.17 3.25 11.79
N TRP A 250 0.81 3.60 12.64
CA TRP A 250 1.98 2.76 12.87
C TRP A 250 1.68 1.67 13.87
N ILE A 251 1.99 0.43 13.51
CA ILE A 251 1.78 -0.77 14.31
C ILE A 251 3.12 -1.47 14.51
N GLU A 252 3.43 -1.79 15.75
CA GLU A 252 4.59 -2.56 16.18
C GLU A 252 4.19 -3.49 17.34
N ALA A 253 5.10 -4.33 17.82
CA ALA A 253 4.77 -5.33 18.83
C ALA A 253 4.08 -4.78 20.09
N GLU A 254 4.43 -3.54 20.49
CA GLU A 254 3.91 -2.88 21.67
C GLU A 254 2.40 -2.56 21.56
N ASN A 255 1.92 -2.16 20.38
CA ASN A 255 0.52 -1.74 20.18
C ASN A 255 -0.32 -2.73 19.36
N LEU A 256 0.29 -3.76 18.77
CA LEU A 256 -0.37 -4.75 17.90
C LEU A 256 -1.62 -5.37 18.54
N LYS A 257 -1.52 -5.81 19.80
CA LYS A 257 -2.64 -6.50 20.49
C LYS A 257 -3.84 -5.59 20.72
N GLU A 258 -3.61 -4.32 21.00
CA GLU A 258 -4.67 -3.33 21.17
C GLU A 258 -5.28 -3.00 19.82
N TYR A 259 -4.44 -2.79 18.80
CA TYR A 259 -4.87 -2.54 17.45
C TYR A 259 -5.75 -3.67 16.91
N GLY A 260 -5.29 -4.91 16.99
CA GLY A 260 -6.01 -6.09 16.51
C GLY A 260 -7.35 -6.34 17.20
N LYS A 261 -7.56 -5.91 18.47
CA LYS A 261 -8.87 -6.01 19.12
C LYS A 261 -9.92 -5.11 18.46
N ASN A 262 -9.50 -3.97 17.97
CA ASN A 262 -10.37 -2.94 17.38
C ASN A 262 -10.60 -3.16 15.88
N HIS A 263 -9.77 -3.99 15.23
CA HIS A 263 -9.76 -4.25 13.79
C HIS A 263 -9.90 -5.75 13.46
N LYS A 264 -10.59 -6.52 14.29
CA LYS A 264 -10.88 -7.95 14.02
C LYS A 264 -11.84 -8.06 12.84
N ARG A 265 -11.36 -8.67 11.77
CA ARG A 265 -12.14 -9.10 10.60
C ARG A 265 -12.71 -10.51 10.84
#